data_1e0b3bdb22f0e02e4c6651340b19f177
#
_entry.id   1e0b3bdb22f0e02e4c6651340b19f177
#
_cell.length_a   1.000
_cell.length_b   1.000
_cell.length_c   1.000
_cell.angle_alpha   90.00
_cell.angle_beta   90.00
_cell.angle_gamma   90.00
#
_symmetry.space_group_name_H-M   'P 1'
#
loop_
_entity.id
_entity.type
_entity.pdbx_description
1 polymer ?
#
loop_
_entity_poly.entity_id
_entity_poly.type
_entity_poly.pdbx_seq_one_letter_code
_entity_poly.pdbx_strand_id
1 'polypeptide(L)'
;VVVGASIAGVTAVRELRALGHRGAITMIGADPHGSYARPPLSKAVLKDSAADAALGYRLDDLDVNSVRSAAVAADFDRRTVVTADGETISYDALIIASGAEARRIAAPGQRGELVLRTLDDARTLRPRLAAATSVIVVGAGFLGMEVASACVARGIPVTVIDVDPPLHTILGSYLSGVITARAEEKGVRIRRTTEFVTLVGDPVSGVALPGGEVLTADLVVTCAGDIPNTSWLAGTALADRIGIGIDDACMTTVPAVYAAGDVAYLRTMNKRAPFWSNAVAQAKVAAASALRLQPVGPASDDYFWTEILGISIKVIGRLPVTGAPTTVEGSLADGSALLAWRHGAGEATVVAYGVRKSIAGLRSLANSPTRSSRA
;
A
#
# COMPACT_ATOMS: atom_id res chain seq x y z
N VAL A 1 7.99 22.21 4.78
CA VAL A 1 8.61 21.26 3.85
C VAL A 1 7.87 19.93 3.89
N VAL A 2 7.70 19.28 2.74
CA VAL A 2 7.09 17.95 2.60
C VAL A 2 8.12 17.02 1.94
N VAL A 3 8.49 15.92 2.58
CA VAL A 3 9.39 14.91 2.02
C VAL A 3 8.57 13.72 1.54
N GLY A 4 8.54 13.53 0.22
CA GLY A 4 7.76 12.52 -0.48
C GLY A 4 6.71 13.14 -1.40
N ALA A 5 6.75 12.77 -2.68
CA ALA A 5 5.91 13.36 -3.75
C ALA A 5 4.84 12.38 -4.26
N SER A 6 4.42 11.40 -3.44
CA SER A 6 3.30 10.49 -3.76
C SER A 6 2.02 10.95 -3.04
N ILE A 7 1.02 10.07 -2.93
CA ILE A 7 -0.33 10.43 -2.47
C ILE A 7 -0.34 11.17 -1.13
N ALA A 8 0.44 10.75 -0.13
CA ALA A 8 0.47 11.41 1.17
C ALA A 8 1.02 12.85 1.04
N GLY A 9 2.18 13.03 0.38
CA GLY A 9 2.75 14.35 0.18
C GLY A 9 1.86 15.28 -0.64
N VAL A 10 1.32 14.80 -1.76
CA VAL A 10 0.39 15.57 -2.60
C VAL A 10 -0.88 15.96 -1.83
N THR A 11 -1.42 15.03 -1.02
CA THR A 11 -2.60 15.33 -0.19
C THR A 11 -2.26 16.36 0.90
N ALA A 12 -1.10 16.25 1.55
CA ALA A 12 -0.67 17.23 2.54
C ALA A 12 -0.55 18.63 1.94
N VAL A 13 0.07 18.76 0.77
CA VAL A 13 0.18 20.05 0.06
C VAL A 13 -1.19 20.63 -0.28
N ARG A 14 -2.08 19.81 -0.86
CA ARG A 14 -3.45 20.23 -1.20
C ARG A 14 -4.22 20.69 0.04
N GLU A 15 -4.12 19.93 1.13
CA GLU A 15 -4.80 20.26 2.38
C GLU A 15 -4.23 21.56 3.00
N LEU A 16 -2.91 21.75 3.01
CA LEU A 16 -2.30 23.01 3.46
C LEU A 16 -2.87 24.21 2.69
N ARG A 17 -3.00 24.12 1.37
CA ARG A 17 -3.59 25.19 0.54
C ARG A 17 -5.09 25.37 0.81
N ALA A 18 -5.83 24.28 0.95
CA ALA A 18 -7.26 24.29 1.26
C ALA A 18 -7.56 24.93 2.62
N LEU A 19 -6.67 24.70 3.61
CA LEU A 19 -6.74 25.32 4.95
C LEU A 19 -6.23 26.77 4.98
N GLY A 20 -5.88 27.36 3.83
CA GLY A 20 -5.53 28.77 3.70
C GLY A 20 -4.05 29.10 3.88
N HIS A 21 -3.17 28.12 3.98
CA HIS A 21 -1.72 28.41 4.02
C HIS A 21 -1.25 29.05 2.72
N ARG A 22 -0.65 30.25 2.82
CA ARG A 22 -0.15 31.05 1.68
C ARG A 22 1.38 31.15 1.65
N GLY A 23 2.06 30.64 2.67
CA GLY A 23 3.51 30.60 2.74
C GLY A 23 4.12 29.62 1.75
N ALA A 24 5.44 29.63 1.64
CA ALA A 24 6.18 28.73 0.78
C ALA A 24 5.98 27.27 1.18
N ILE A 25 5.76 26.40 0.19
CA ILE A 25 5.77 24.93 0.35
C ILE A 25 6.85 24.38 -0.56
N THR A 26 7.80 23.65 0.02
CA THR A 26 8.78 22.88 -0.75
C THR A 26 8.46 21.39 -0.61
N MET A 27 8.29 20.71 -1.73
CA MET A 27 8.07 19.27 -1.81
C MET A 27 9.30 18.58 -2.42
N ILE A 28 9.92 17.67 -1.66
CA ILE A 28 11.10 16.91 -2.05
C ILE A 28 10.66 15.52 -2.49
N GLY A 29 11.03 15.09 -3.70
CA GLY A 29 10.66 13.78 -4.24
C GLY A 29 11.72 13.18 -5.12
N ALA A 30 12.12 11.95 -4.83
CA ALA A 30 13.19 11.24 -5.52
C ALA A 30 12.74 10.57 -6.85
N ASP A 31 11.43 10.42 -7.08
CA ASP A 31 10.94 9.70 -8.25
C ASP A 31 11.12 10.56 -9.53
N PRO A 32 11.83 10.06 -10.56
CA PRO A 32 12.10 10.83 -11.78
C PRO A 32 10.83 11.16 -12.57
N HIS A 33 9.75 10.39 -12.36
CA HIS A 33 8.46 10.60 -13.03
C HIS A 33 7.56 11.60 -12.31
N GLY A 34 8.04 12.19 -11.19
CA GLY A 34 7.29 13.14 -10.40
C GLY A 34 6.19 12.49 -9.54
N SER A 35 5.06 13.20 -9.42
CA SER A 35 3.96 12.78 -8.56
C SER A 35 2.91 11.98 -9.34
N TYR A 36 2.67 10.73 -8.96
CA TYR A 36 1.69 9.88 -9.63
C TYR A 36 1.01 8.87 -8.69
N ALA A 37 -0.12 8.33 -9.15
CA ALA A 37 -0.91 7.31 -8.45
C ALA A 37 -0.27 5.93 -8.58
N ARG A 38 0.02 5.26 -7.46
CA ARG A 38 0.64 3.92 -7.43
C ARG A 38 -0.37 2.76 -7.58
N PRO A 39 -1.62 2.83 -7.07
CA PRO A 39 -2.56 1.70 -7.16
C PRO A 39 -2.84 1.18 -8.59
N PRO A 40 -2.81 1.99 -9.66
CA PRO A 40 -2.96 1.49 -11.02
C PRO A 40 -1.77 0.67 -11.54
N LEU A 41 -0.58 0.76 -10.92
CA LEU A 41 0.64 0.10 -11.39
C LEU A 41 0.49 -1.42 -11.52
N SER A 42 -0.19 -2.06 -10.56
CA SER A 42 -0.47 -3.50 -10.55
C SER A 42 -1.73 -3.91 -11.35
N LYS A 43 -2.47 -2.94 -11.86
CA LYS A 43 -3.77 -3.14 -12.52
C LYS A 43 -3.75 -2.68 -13.99
N ALA A 44 -4.18 -1.45 -14.23
CA ALA A 44 -4.31 -0.91 -15.59
C ALA A 44 -2.95 -0.79 -16.29
N VAL A 45 -1.91 -0.33 -15.59
CA VAL A 45 -0.56 -0.13 -16.15
C VAL A 45 0.10 -1.44 -16.59
N LEU A 46 -0.11 -2.54 -15.85
CA LEU A 46 0.38 -3.84 -16.31
C LEU A 46 -0.35 -4.35 -17.56
N LYS A 47 -1.58 -3.89 -17.80
CA LYS A 47 -2.38 -4.31 -18.94
C LYS A 47 -2.11 -3.48 -20.19
N ASP A 48 -1.98 -2.17 -20.04
CA ASP A 48 -1.92 -1.22 -21.14
C ASP A 48 -0.94 -0.08 -20.84
N SER A 49 -0.06 0.23 -21.79
CA SER A 49 0.89 1.34 -21.69
C SER A 49 0.22 2.73 -21.76
N ALA A 50 -0.94 2.83 -22.40
CA ALA A 50 -1.68 4.08 -22.45
C ALA A 50 -2.16 4.54 -21.06
N ALA A 51 -2.32 3.61 -20.11
CA ALA A 51 -2.66 3.92 -18.72
C ALA A 51 -1.59 4.75 -17.98
N ASP A 52 -0.34 4.75 -18.44
CA ASP A 52 0.76 5.53 -17.85
C ASP A 52 0.45 7.04 -17.87
N ALA A 53 -0.17 7.53 -18.95
CA ALA A 53 -0.46 8.96 -19.14
C ALA A 53 -1.47 9.54 -18.14
N ALA A 54 -2.33 8.71 -17.55
CA ALA A 54 -3.38 9.12 -16.62
C ALA A 54 -2.96 9.09 -15.14
N LEU A 55 -1.71 8.74 -14.83
CA LEU A 55 -1.24 8.54 -13.46
C LEU A 55 -0.91 9.84 -12.71
N GLY A 56 -0.50 10.89 -13.44
CA GLY A 56 0.06 12.11 -12.85
C GLY A 56 -0.90 12.86 -11.93
N TYR A 57 -0.41 13.33 -10.79
CA TYR A 57 -1.12 14.29 -9.97
C TYR A 57 -0.81 15.71 -10.43
N ARG A 58 -1.85 16.53 -10.63
CA ARG A 58 -1.69 17.95 -10.98
C ARG A 58 -1.29 18.75 -9.73
N LEU A 59 -0.22 19.51 -9.85
CA LEU A 59 0.33 20.38 -8.79
C LEU A 59 0.45 21.85 -9.25
N ASP A 60 0.16 22.12 -10.52
CA ASP A 60 0.43 23.39 -11.18
C ASP A 60 -0.29 24.59 -10.52
N ASP A 61 -1.44 24.34 -9.90
CA ASP A 61 -2.28 25.32 -9.24
C ASP A 61 -2.00 25.44 -7.72
N LEU A 62 -1.01 24.72 -7.19
CA LEU A 62 -0.75 24.66 -5.75
C LEU A 62 0.43 25.53 -5.28
N ASP A 63 1.10 26.24 -6.19
CA ASP A 63 2.27 27.08 -5.87
C ASP A 63 3.28 26.36 -4.97
N VAL A 64 3.82 25.25 -5.47
CA VAL A 64 4.73 24.33 -4.77
C VAL A 64 6.10 24.35 -5.42
N ASN A 65 7.13 24.66 -4.65
CA ASN A 65 8.51 24.44 -5.07
C ASN A 65 8.82 22.93 -5.05
N SER A 66 8.97 22.31 -6.23
CA SER A 66 9.23 20.88 -6.37
C SER A 66 10.71 20.62 -6.55
N VAL A 67 11.33 19.98 -5.56
CA VAL A 67 12.74 19.56 -5.59
C VAL A 67 12.80 18.09 -6.00
N ARG A 68 13.35 17.82 -7.19
CA ARG A 68 13.49 16.45 -7.73
C ARG A 68 14.80 15.83 -7.27
N SER A 69 14.87 15.51 -5.98
CA SER A 69 16.03 14.88 -5.37
C SER A 69 15.58 14.01 -4.19
N ALA A 70 16.42 13.08 -3.76
CA ALA A 70 16.17 12.31 -2.54
C ALA A 70 16.55 13.12 -1.30
N ALA A 71 15.76 13.09 -0.24
CA ALA A 71 16.22 13.50 1.08
C ALA A 71 17.23 12.45 1.58
N VAL A 72 18.39 12.90 2.08
CA VAL A 72 19.47 12.01 2.54
C VAL A 72 19.84 12.21 4.01
N ALA A 73 19.45 13.34 4.60
CA ALA A 73 19.64 13.62 6.03
C ALA A 73 18.65 14.67 6.53
N ALA A 74 18.42 14.69 7.85
CA ALA A 74 17.70 15.76 8.54
C ALA A 74 18.48 16.18 9.80
N ASP A 75 18.52 17.49 10.06
CA ASP A 75 18.97 18.07 11.31
C ASP A 75 17.77 18.75 11.98
N PHE A 76 17.25 18.13 13.03
CA PHE A 76 16.05 18.62 13.72
C PHE A 76 16.31 19.83 14.61
N ASP A 77 17.53 19.99 15.12
CA ASP A 77 17.90 21.15 15.93
C ASP A 77 18.00 22.40 15.05
N ARG A 78 18.60 22.25 13.86
CA ARG A 78 18.70 23.33 12.85
C ARG A 78 17.47 23.47 11.98
N ARG A 79 16.53 22.53 12.07
CA ARG A 79 15.33 22.44 11.22
C ARG A 79 15.66 22.46 9.74
N THR A 80 16.51 21.55 9.30
CA THR A 80 16.92 21.42 7.90
C THR A 80 16.80 20.00 7.39
N VAL A 81 16.55 19.87 6.09
CA VAL A 81 16.63 18.61 5.32
C VAL A 81 17.70 18.79 4.25
N VAL A 82 18.57 17.79 4.10
CA VAL A 82 19.60 17.75 3.07
C VAL A 82 19.17 16.82 1.95
N THR A 83 19.31 17.27 0.71
CA THR A 83 19.03 16.47 -0.50
C THR A 83 20.29 15.78 -1.02
N ALA A 84 20.12 14.78 -1.88
CA ALA A 84 21.23 14.06 -2.52
C ALA A 84 22.10 14.97 -3.40
N ASP A 85 21.54 16.08 -3.91
CA ASP A 85 22.28 17.08 -4.68
C ASP A 85 23.05 18.07 -3.80
N GLY A 86 22.98 17.90 -2.47
CA GLY A 86 23.69 18.73 -1.49
C GLY A 86 22.95 20.01 -1.09
N GLU A 87 21.72 20.23 -1.56
CA GLU A 87 20.91 21.37 -1.14
C GLU A 87 20.45 21.18 0.31
N THR A 88 20.55 22.26 1.11
CA THR A 88 20.04 22.30 2.49
C THR A 88 18.79 23.17 2.55
N ILE A 89 17.66 22.55 2.88
CA ILE A 89 16.33 23.19 2.87
C ILE A 89 15.84 23.36 4.31
N SER A 90 15.66 24.60 4.73
CA SER A 90 15.13 24.95 6.05
C SER A 90 13.61 24.80 6.09
N TYR A 91 13.04 24.53 7.27
CA TYR A 91 11.62 24.41 7.47
C TYR A 91 11.14 25.00 8.81
N ASP A 92 9.93 25.53 8.82
CA ASP A 92 9.17 25.84 10.04
C ASP A 92 8.40 24.60 10.54
N ALA A 93 7.86 23.81 9.59
CA ALA A 93 7.23 22.53 9.81
C ALA A 93 7.66 21.52 8.75
N LEU A 94 7.85 20.26 9.15
CA LEU A 94 8.25 19.15 8.28
C LEU A 94 7.19 18.06 8.30
N ILE A 95 6.68 17.69 7.12
CA ILE A 95 5.81 16.51 6.95
C ILE A 95 6.59 15.44 6.20
N ILE A 96 6.84 14.31 6.86
CA ILE A 96 7.55 13.17 6.29
C ILE A 96 6.54 12.20 5.67
N ALA A 97 6.54 12.11 4.34
CA ALA A 97 5.68 11.28 3.53
C ALA A 97 6.51 10.40 2.56
N SER A 98 7.71 9.98 3.00
CA SER A 98 8.70 9.27 2.19
C SER A 98 8.25 7.86 1.75
N GLY A 99 7.18 7.35 2.35
CA GLY A 99 6.57 6.07 1.95
C GLY A 99 7.43 4.86 2.31
N ALA A 100 7.38 3.84 1.46
CA ALA A 100 8.12 2.60 1.62
C ALA A 100 8.61 2.10 0.26
N GLU A 101 9.63 1.28 0.25
CA GLU A 101 10.15 0.56 -0.91
C GLU A 101 9.77 -0.91 -0.89
N ALA A 102 9.84 -1.58 -2.05
CA ALA A 102 9.59 -3.01 -2.12
C ALA A 102 10.71 -3.79 -1.41
N ARG A 103 10.33 -4.74 -0.58
CA ARG A 103 11.29 -5.67 0.00
C ARG A 103 11.83 -6.59 -1.09
N ARG A 104 13.15 -6.61 -1.23
CA ARG A 104 13.88 -7.55 -2.08
C ARG A 104 14.39 -8.72 -1.25
N ILE A 105 14.46 -9.89 -1.88
CA ILE A 105 14.95 -11.12 -1.26
C ILE A 105 16.11 -11.76 -2.03
N ALA A 106 16.53 -11.13 -3.14
CA ALA A 106 17.72 -11.54 -3.88
C ALA A 106 18.97 -11.44 -2.98
N ALA A 107 19.89 -12.39 -3.14
CA ALA A 107 21.18 -12.33 -2.50
C ALA A 107 21.99 -11.12 -3.03
N PRO A 108 22.93 -10.58 -2.22
CA PRO A 108 23.80 -9.50 -2.68
C PRO A 108 24.47 -9.83 -4.02
N GLY A 109 24.26 -8.96 -5.02
CA GLY A 109 24.81 -9.13 -6.37
C GLY A 109 23.99 -10.04 -7.30
N GLN A 110 23.00 -10.77 -6.82
CA GLN A 110 22.09 -11.58 -7.65
C GLN A 110 21.20 -10.70 -8.51
N ARG A 111 21.23 -10.88 -9.83
CA ARG A 111 20.49 -10.09 -10.81
C ARG A 111 19.16 -10.73 -11.18
N GLY A 112 18.25 -9.92 -11.75
CA GLY A 112 17.03 -10.43 -12.39
C GLY A 112 15.81 -10.53 -11.47
N GLU A 113 15.92 -10.23 -10.18
CA GLU A 113 14.76 -10.09 -9.31
C GLU A 113 13.85 -8.95 -9.78
N LEU A 114 12.58 -9.26 -9.96
CA LEU A 114 11.56 -8.27 -10.31
C LEU A 114 10.71 -7.95 -9.06
N VAL A 115 10.45 -6.68 -8.88
CA VAL A 115 9.52 -6.17 -7.87
C VAL A 115 8.51 -5.24 -8.55
N LEU A 116 7.50 -4.78 -7.83
CA LEU A 116 6.52 -3.82 -8.34
C LEU A 116 6.19 -2.78 -7.27
N ARG A 117 6.75 -1.60 -7.38
CA ARG A 117 6.49 -0.46 -6.48
C ARG A 117 6.46 0.87 -7.20
N THR A 118 7.28 1.04 -8.22
CA THR A 118 7.46 2.27 -8.99
C THR A 118 6.91 2.12 -10.40
N LEU A 119 6.80 3.24 -11.12
CA LEU A 119 6.41 3.24 -12.53
C LEU A 119 7.45 2.51 -13.39
N ASP A 120 8.74 2.65 -13.06
CA ASP A 120 9.81 1.93 -13.76
C ASP A 120 9.73 0.42 -13.54
N ASP A 121 9.38 -0.03 -12.33
CA ASP A 121 9.12 -1.45 -12.08
C ASP A 121 7.98 -1.96 -12.97
N ALA A 122 6.87 -1.23 -13.05
CA ALA A 122 5.73 -1.60 -13.87
C ALA A 122 6.07 -1.62 -15.38
N ARG A 123 6.83 -0.63 -15.85
CA ARG A 123 7.33 -0.56 -17.23
C ARG A 123 8.31 -1.67 -17.57
N THR A 124 9.11 -2.10 -16.60
CA THR A 124 10.02 -3.24 -16.74
C THR A 124 9.27 -4.56 -16.73
N LEU A 125 8.28 -4.72 -15.84
CA LEU A 125 7.54 -5.96 -15.68
C LEU A 125 6.56 -6.23 -16.83
N ARG A 126 5.85 -5.21 -17.32
CA ARG A 126 4.80 -5.34 -18.35
C ARG A 126 5.25 -6.08 -19.62
N PRO A 127 6.33 -5.70 -20.33
CA PRO A 127 6.79 -6.42 -21.52
C PRO A 127 7.30 -7.82 -21.20
N ARG A 128 7.90 -8.03 -20.03
CA ARG A 128 8.35 -9.36 -19.62
C ARG A 128 7.18 -10.29 -19.35
N LEU A 129 6.11 -9.81 -18.72
CA LEU A 129 4.85 -10.56 -18.56
C LEU A 129 4.24 -10.93 -19.92
N ALA A 130 4.30 -10.01 -20.91
CA ALA A 130 3.75 -10.28 -22.23
C ALA A 130 4.51 -11.40 -22.99
N ALA A 131 5.78 -11.60 -22.66
CA ALA A 131 6.65 -12.62 -23.28
C ALA A 131 6.74 -13.93 -22.46
N ALA A 132 6.28 -13.93 -21.20
CA ALA A 132 6.43 -15.07 -20.31
C ALA A 132 5.42 -16.17 -20.60
N THR A 133 5.83 -17.42 -20.46
CA THR A 133 5.00 -18.63 -20.51
C THR A 133 4.73 -19.20 -19.12
N SER A 134 5.46 -18.76 -18.10
CA SER A 134 5.29 -19.15 -16.70
C SER A 134 5.78 -18.05 -15.75
N VAL A 135 5.10 -17.91 -14.61
CA VAL A 135 5.43 -16.89 -13.59
C VAL A 135 5.39 -17.51 -12.20
N ILE A 136 6.39 -17.18 -11.38
CA ILE A 136 6.35 -17.39 -9.93
C ILE A 136 6.19 -16.02 -9.26
N VAL A 137 5.24 -15.91 -8.34
CA VAL A 137 5.05 -14.75 -7.47
C VAL A 137 5.41 -15.15 -6.04
N VAL A 138 6.38 -14.49 -5.43
CA VAL A 138 6.75 -14.70 -4.02
C VAL A 138 6.05 -13.65 -3.17
N GLY A 139 5.10 -14.09 -2.36
CA GLY A 139 4.21 -13.27 -1.54
C GLY A 139 2.77 -13.31 -2.02
N ALA A 140 1.84 -13.69 -1.13
CA ALA A 140 0.40 -13.78 -1.37
C ALA A 140 -0.40 -12.62 -0.74
N GLY A 141 0.25 -11.48 -0.49
CA GLY A 141 -0.39 -10.23 -0.12
C GLY A 141 -1.14 -9.59 -1.31
N PHE A 142 -1.64 -8.35 -1.12
CA PHE A 142 -2.39 -7.64 -2.18
C PHE A 142 -1.67 -7.60 -3.51
N LEU A 143 -0.44 -7.10 -3.48
CA LEU A 143 0.34 -6.89 -4.69
C LEU A 143 0.61 -8.22 -5.40
N GLY A 144 0.96 -9.26 -4.66
CA GLY A 144 1.20 -10.58 -5.23
C GLY A 144 -0.06 -11.16 -5.89
N MET A 145 -1.21 -11.04 -5.25
CA MET A 145 -2.48 -11.50 -5.82
C MET A 145 -2.95 -10.65 -7.00
N GLU A 146 -2.64 -9.34 -7.04
CA GLU A 146 -2.90 -8.48 -8.19
C GLU A 146 -1.99 -8.85 -9.39
N VAL A 147 -0.71 -9.14 -9.15
CA VAL A 147 0.21 -9.64 -10.18
C VAL A 147 -0.25 -11.00 -10.69
N ALA A 148 -0.61 -11.94 -9.80
CA ALA A 148 -1.17 -13.23 -10.19
C ALA A 148 -2.46 -13.08 -11.02
N SER A 149 -3.33 -12.14 -10.64
CA SER A 149 -4.53 -11.80 -11.39
C SER A 149 -4.22 -11.27 -12.80
N ALA A 150 -3.15 -10.47 -12.94
CA ALA A 150 -2.69 -9.99 -14.25
C ALA A 150 -2.13 -11.12 -15.13
N CYS A 151 -1.49 -12.13 -14.53
CA CYS A 151 -1.06 -13.35 -15.24
C CYS A 151 -2.26 -14.18 -15.71
N VAL A 152 -3.20 -14.46 -14.82
CA VAL A 152 -4.43 -15.20 -15.14
C VAL A 152 -5.20 -14.54 -16.29
N ALA A 153 -5.35 -13.22 -16.25
CA ALA A 153 -6.04 -12.46 -17.30
C ALA A 153 -5.37 -12.54 -18.68
N ARG A 154 -4.09 -12.97 -18.74
CA ARG A 154 -3.31 -13.22 -19.97
C ARG A 154 -3.20 -14.72 -20.32
N GLY A 155 -3.79 -15.59 -19.54
CA GLY A 155 -3.64 -17.04 -19.71
C GLY A 155 -2.25 -17.57 -19.36
N ILE A 156 -1.45 -16.82 -18.57
CA ILE A 156 -0.12 -17.23 -18.15
C ILE A 156 -0.22 -18.09 -16.89
N PRO A 157 0.28 -19.33 -16.89
CA PRO A 157 0.40 -20.15 -15.70
C PRO A 157 1.17 -19.43 -14.59
N VAL A 158 0.59 -19.33 -13.40
CA VAL A 158 1.19 -18.63 -12.27
C VAL A 158 1.16 -19.48 -11.01
N THR A 159 2.30 -19.51 -10.30
CA THR A 159 2.44 -20.10 -8.97
C THR A 159 2.69 -18.99 -7.96
N VAL A 160 1.84 -18.88 -6.95
CA VAL A 160 2.02 -17.95 -5.81
C VAL A 160 2.58 -18.74 -4.63
N ILE A 161 3.67 -18.25 -4.03
CA ILE A 161 4.37 -18.90 -2.92
C ILE A 161 4.35 -17.96 -1.72
N ASP A 162 3.86 -18.44 -0.57
CA ASP A 162 3.90 -17.70 0.70
C ASP A 162 3.87 -18.68 1.88
N VAL A 163 4.17 -18.20 3.06
CA VAL A 163 4.00 -18.93 4.34
C VAL A 163 2.52 -18.97 4.75
N ASP A 164 1.77 -17.92 4.46
CA ASP A 164 0.34 -17.80 4.74
C ASP A 164 -0.52 -17.99 3.48
N PRO A 165 -1.78 -18.39 3.64
CA PRO A 165 -2.74 -18.35 2.53
C PRO A 165 -2.95 -16.91 2.00
N PRO A 166 -3.44 -16.74 0.76
CA PRO A 166 -3.70 -15.42 0.18
C PRO A 166 -4.44 -14.46 1.11
N LEU A 167 -3.83 -13.29 1.33
CA LEU A 167 -4.39 -12.17 2.12
C LEU A 167 -4.77 -12.51 3.58
N HIS A 168 -4.31 -13.63 4.12
CA HIS A 168 -4.70 -14.12 5.45
C HIS A 168 -4.41 -13.12 6.58
N THR A 169 -3.19 -12.57 6.63
CA THR A 169 -2.77 -11.61 7.66
C THR A 169 -3.53 -10.28 7.60
N ILE A 170 -4.14 -9.97 6.47
CA ILE A 170 -4.82 -8.70 6.22
C ILE A 170 -6.33 -8.84 6.36
N LEU A 171 -6.92 -9.84 5.71
CA LEU A 171 -8.37 -10.00 5.66
C LEU A 171 -8.92 -11.03 6.66
N GLY A 172 -8.07 -11.89 7.23
CA GLY A 172 -8.48 -12.97 8.10
C GLY A 172 -8.81 -14.28 7.38
N SER A 173 -8.96 -15.36 8.15
CA SER A 173 -9.07 -16.72 7.62
C SER A 173 -10.26 -16.95 6.70
N TYR A 174 -11.43 -16.40 7.03
CA TYR A 174 -12.64 -16.59 6.23
C TYR A 174 -12.49 -16.04 4.80
N LEU A 175 -12.15 -14.75 4.68
CA LEU A 175 -11.97 -14.11 3.37
C LEU A 175 -10.77 -14.70 2.63
N SER A 176 -9.70 -15.04 3.34
CA SER A 176 -8.56 -15.73 2.77
C SER A 176 -8.95 -17.06 2.13
N GLY A 177 -9.79 -17.86 2.80
CA GLY A 177 -10.32 -19.11 2.25
C GLY A 177 -11.14 -18.90 0.97
N VAL A 178 -12.02 -17.90 0.96
CA VAL A 178 -12.81 -17.53 -0.23
C VAL A 178 -11.90 -17.13 -1.41
N ILE A 179 -10.87 -16.32 -1.13
CA ILE A 179 -9.94 -15.86 -2.17
C ILE A 179 -9.05 -17.00 -2.66
N THR A 180 -8.61 -17.89 -1.78
CA THR A 180 -7.82 -19.07 -2.15
C THR A 180 -8.60 -19.98 -3.08
N ALA A 181 -9.84 -20.34 -2.73
CA ALA A 181 -10.70 -21.17 -3.57
C ALA A 181 -10.92 -20.55 -4.96
N ARG A 182 -11.16 -19.22 -5.01
CA ARG A 182 -11.28 -18.52 -6.28
C ARG A 182 -9.99 -18.50 -7.08
N ALA A 183 -8.85 -18.34 -6.43
CA ALA A 183 -7.55 -18.35 -7.10
C ALA A 183 -7.29 -19.71 -7.76
N GLU A 184 -7.55 -20.79 -7.05
CA GLU A 184 -7.43 -22.18 -7.55
C GLU A 184 -8.40 -22.44 -8.69
N GLU A 185 -9.66 -22.03 -8.57
CA GLU A 185 -10.67 -22.09 -9.65
C GLU A 185 -10.19 -21.37 -10.93
N LYS A 186 -9.48 -20.27 -10.78
CA LYS A 186 -8.89 -19.50 -11.90
C LYS A 186 -7.53 -20.04 -12.37
N GLY A 187 -7.09 -21.17 -11.86
CA GLY A 187 -5.86 -21.83 -12.27
C GLY A 187 -4.58 -21.30 -11.64
N VAL A 188 -4.67 -20.47 -10.59
CA VAL A 188 -3.51 -20.07 -9.79
C VAL A 188 -3.07 -21.24 -8.93
N ARG A 189 -1.80 -21.63 -9.00
CA ARG A 189 -1.23 -22.62 -8.08
C ARG A 189 -0.78 -21.92 -6.80
N ILE A 190 -1.34 -22.29 -5.66
CA ILE A 190 -0.93 -21.77 -4.35
C ILE A 190 0.02 -22.79 -3.70
N ARG A 191 1.23 -22.36 -3.37
CA ARG A 191 2.25 -23.16 -2.67
C ARG A 191 2.55 -22.50 -1.32
N ARG A 192 2.11 -23.14 -0.27
CA ARG A 192 2.44 -22.71 1.10
C ARG A 192 3.76 -23.36 1.52
N THR A 193 4.57 -22.56 2.21
CA THR A 193 5.85 -22.99 2.79
C THR A 193 5.82 -22.80 4.31
N THR A 194 6.72 -23.46 5.02
CA THR A 194 6.86 -23.29 6.48
C THR A 194 7.89 -22.21 6.84
N GLU A 195 8.75 -21.86 5.91
CA GLU A 195 9.84 -20.91 6.07
C GLU A 195 9.96 -20.02 4.83
N PHE A 196 10.80 -18.99 4.92
CA PHE A 196 11.09 -18.13 3.78
C PHE A 196 11.83 -18.88 2.68
N VAL A 197 11.55 -18.50 1.45
CA VAL A 197 12.17 -19.05 0.25
C VAL A 197 13.40 -18.23 -0.15
N THR A 198 14.27 -18.81 -0.99
CA THR A 198 15.40 -18.11 -1.59
C THR A 198 15.30 -18.10 -3.10
N LEU A 199 15.79 -17.06 -3.76
CA LEU A 199 15.84 -16.97 -5.21
C LEU A 199 17.03 -17.78 -5.73
N VAL A 200 16.85 -18.46 -6.87
CA VAL A 200 17.91 -19.24 -7.53
C VAL A 200 18.15 -18.75 -8.96
N GLY A 201 19.39 -18.95 -9.43
CA GLY A 201 19.85 -18.45 -10.72
C GLY A 201 20.43 -17.05 -10.68
N ASP A 202 21.27 -16.71 -11.64
CA ASP A 202 21.79 -15.36 -11.90
C ASP A 202 21.96 -15.17 -13.41
N PRO A 203 20.98 -14.55 -14.07
CA PRO A 203 19.78 -13.89 -13.49
C PRO A 203 18.78 -14.88 -12.85
N VAL A 204 17.98 -14.37 -11.90
CA VAL A 204 16.96 -15.15 -11.21
C VAL A 204 16.04 -15.87 -12.19
N SER A 205 15.90 -17.18 -12.02
CA SER A 205 15.11 -18.07 -12.88
C SER A 205 14.24 -19.05 -12.08
N GLY A 206 14.22 -18.94 -10.75
CA GLY A 206 13.43 -19.83 -9.90
C GLY A 206 13.52 -19.49 -8.43
N VAL A 207 12.90 -20.37 -7.63
CA VAL A 207 12.78 -20.25 -6.18
C VAL A 207 13.07 -21.60 -5.54
N ALA A 208 13.98 -21.64 -4.58
CA ALA A 208 14.21 -22.81 -3.73
C ALA A 208 13.29 -22.76 -2.52
N LEU A 209 12.53 -23.82 -2.34
CA LEU A 209 11.63 -24.02 -1.20
C LEU A 209 12.36 -24.67 -0.03
N PRO A 210 11.88 -24.51 1.20
CA PRO A 210 12.33 -25.32 2.33
C PRO A 210 12.24 -26.83 1.99
N GLY A 211 13.30 -27.57 2.31
CA GLY A 211 13.37 -29.00 1.93
C GLY A 211 14.07 -29.28 0.60
N GLY A 212 14.52 -28.25 -0.13
CA GLY A 212 15.41 -28.38 -1.29
C GLY A 212 14.67 -28.50 -2.65
N GLU A 213 13.35 -28.53 -2.69
CA GLU A 213 12.60 -28.42 -3.96
C GLU A 213 12.88 -27.08 -4.64
N VAL A 214 13.18 -27.10 -5.93
CA VAL A 214 13.38 -25.89 -6.74
C VAL A 214 12.27 -25.77 -7.77
N LEU A 215 11.57 -24.65 -7.75
CA LEU A 215 10.58 -24.29 -8.78
C LEU A 215 11.22 -23.29 -9.75
N THR A 216 11.06 -23.52 -11.05
CA THR A 216 11.56 -22.61 -12.10
C THR A 216 10.43 -21.98 -12.88
N ALA A 217 10.64 -20.78 -13.39
CA ALA A 217 9.73 -20.06 -14.26
C ALA A 217 10.50 -19.06 -15.13
N ASP A 218 9.87 -18.57 -16.20
CA ASP A 218 10.44 -17.50 -17.03
C ASP A 218 10.58 -16.19 -16.27
N LEU A 219 9.67 -15.94 -15.32
CA LEU A 219 9.72 -14.77 -14.45
C LEU A 219 9.49 -15.14 -12.99
N VAL A 220 10.26 -14.49 -12.11
CA VAL A 220 10.02 -14.48 -10.67
C VAL A 220 9.78 -13.04 -10.24
N VAL A 221 8.62 -12.80 -9.63
CA VAL A 221 8.22 -11.48 -9.12
C VAL A 221 8.13 -11.53 -7.60
N THR A 222 8.94 -10.72 -6.92
CA THR A 222 8.95 -10.62 -5.47
C THR A 222 7.93 -9.60 -4.99
N CYS A 223 6.96 -10.05 -4.20
CA CYS A 223 5.92 -9.27 -3.54
C CYS A 223 5.94 -9.51 -2.02
N ALA A 224 7.13 -9.63 -1.43
CA ALA A 224 7.38 -10.06 -0.05
C ALA A 224 7.26 -8.92 1.00
N GLY A 225 6.37 -7.97 0.76
CA GLY A 225 6.13 -6.82 1.62
C GLY A 225 6.97 -5.60 1.26
N ASP A 226 7.04 -4.65 2.19
CA ASP A 226 7.72 -3.37 2.01
C ASP A 226 8.63 -3.01 3.20
N ILE A 227 9.52 -2.05 2.97
CA ILE A 227 10.42 -1.47 3.96
C ILE A 227 10.16 0.03 4.01
N PRO A 228 9.90 0.64 5.20
CA PRO A 228 9.68 2.07 5.29
C PRO A 228 10.95 2.85 4.89
N ASN A 229 10.79 3.91 4.10
CA ASN A 229 11.89 4.76 3.64
C ASN A 229 12.35 5.70 4.76
N THR A 230 13.08 5.15 5.72
CA THR A 230 13.62 5.85 6.90
C THR A 230 15.13 5.90 6.94
N SER A 231 15.84 5.29 6.00
CA SER A 231 17.32 5.22 5.98
C SER A 231 18.00 6.60 6.01
N TRP A 232 17.37 7.61 5.41
CA TRP A 232 17.84 8.99 5.41
C TRP A 232 17.75 9.68 6.79
N LEU A 233 17.02 9.08 7.74
CA LEU A 233 16.92 9.47 9.14
C LEU A 233 17.89 8.70 10.05
N ALA A 234 18.81 7.95 9.46
CA ALA A 234 19.82 7.20 10.22
C ALA A 234 20.61 8.14 11.15
N GLY A 235 20.84 7.70 12.39
CA GLY A 235 21.49 8.52 13.43
C GLY A 235 20.54 9.44 14.21
N THR A 236 19.25 9.51 13.82
CA THR A 236 18.21 10.16 14.62
C THR A 236 17.38 9.11 15.39
N ALA A 237 16.74 9.50 16.49
CA ALA A 237 15.83 8.64 17.24
C ALA A 237 14.39 8.68 16.71
N LEU A 238 14.15 9.23 15.49
CA LEU A 238 12.82 9.48 14.97
C LEU A 238 12.14 8.23 14.40
N ALA A 239 12.91 7.31 13.84
CA ALA A 239 12.40 6.11 13.19
C ALA A 239 12.91 4.84 13.87
N ASP A 240 12.10 3.80 13.86
CA ASP A 240 12.44 2.44 14.27
C ASP A 240 12.26 1.45 13.10
N ARG A 241 12.33 0.14 13.39
CA ARG A 241 12.16 -0.93 12.40
C ARG A 241 10.75 -0.98 11.78
N ILE A 242 9.73 -0.39 12.43
CA ILE A 242 8.35 -0.34 11.93
C ILE A 242 8.19 0.85 10.99
N GLY A 243 8.83 1.99 11.29
CA GLY A 243 8.71 3.25 10.58
C GLY A 243 8.81 4.43 11.53
N ILE A 244 8.01 5.47 11.28
CA ILE A 244 7.93 6.67 12.14
C ILE A 244 6.67 6.61 12.98
N GLY A 245 6.84 6.54 14.31
CA GLY A 245 5.72 6.53 15.26
C GLY A 245 5.06 7.90 15.38
N ILE A 246 3.76 7.97 15.13
CA ILE A 246 2.92 9.18 15.23
C ILE A 246 1.82 9.01 16.28
N ASP A 247 1.29 10.14 16.76
CA ASP A 247 0.04 10.21 17.51
C ASP A 247 -1.18 10.47 16.62
N ASP A 248 -2.35 10.68 17.22
CA ASP A 248 -3.60 10.95 16.51
C ASP A 248 -3.62 12.30 15.78
N ALA A 249 -2.67 13.18 16.07
CA ALA A 249 -2.43 14.42 15.35
C ALA A 249 -1.36 14.28 14.26
N CYS A 250 -0.92 13.06 13.96
CA CYS A 250 0.21 12.73 13.09
C CYS A 250 1.54 13.40 13.51
N MET A 251 1.68 13.80 14.78
CA MET A 251 2.92 14.35 15.32
C MET A 251 3.88 13.23 15.69
N THR A 252 5.13 13.46 15.38
CA THR A 252 6.24 12.59 15.84
C THR A 252 6.67 12.95 17.27
N THR A 253 7.74 12.39 17.74
CA THR A 253 8.37 12.79 19.02
C THR A 253 9.18 14.09 18.91
N VAL A 254 9.42 14.59 17.69
CA VAL A 254 10.16 15.83 17.43
C VAL A 254 9.18 16.97 17.16
N PRO A 255 9.30 18.11 17.87
CA PRO A 255 8.41 19.25 17.66
C PRO A 255 8.43 19.77 16.22
N ALA A 256 7.25 20.14 15.69
CA ALA A 256 7.04 20.61 14.32
C ALA A 256 7.42 19.59 13.21
N VAL A 257 7.58 18.31 13.57
CA VAL A 257 7.81 17.20 12.62
C VAL A 257 6.63 16.23 12.69
N TYR A 258 6.02 15.99 11.54
CA TYR A 258 4.85 15.16 11.33
C TYR A 258 5.19 14.03 10.34
N ALA A 259 4.47 12.91 10.37
CA ALA A 259 4.62 11.88 9.36
C ALA A 259 3.27 11.34 8.88
N ALA A 260 3.23 10.88 7.63
CA ALA A 260 2.00 10.37 7.00
C ALA A 260 2.29 9.33 5.91
N GLY A 261 1.36 8.41 5.72
CA GLY A 261 1.41 7.35 4.72
C GLY A 261 2.25 6.15 5.15
N ASP A 262 2.76 5.39 4.16
CA ASP A 262 3.37 4.07 4.39
C ASP A 262 4.63 4.11 5.28
N VAL A 263 5.24 5.26 5.48
CA VAL A 263 6.37 5.45 6.40
C VAL A 263 5.96 5.53 7.86
N ALA A 264 4.69 5.90 8.12
CA ALA A 264 4.19 6.21 9.46
C ALA A 264 3.35 5.06 10.05
N TYR A 265 3.32 5.00 11.37
CA TYR A 265 2.41 4.14 12.12
C TYR A 265 1.88 4.85 13.38
N LEU A 266 0.62 4.64 13.72
CA LEU A 266 0.06 5.10 14.99
C LEU A 266 0.73 4.34 16.15
N ARG A 267 1.34 5.07 17.11
CA ARG A 267 2.00 4.47 18.27
C ARG A 267 1.08 3.56 19.07
N THR A 268 -0.21 3.88 19.14
CA THR A 268 -1.24 3.07 19.80
C THR A 268 -1.49 1.73 19.12
N MET A 269 -1.27 1.63 17.80
CA MET A 269 -1.46 0.41 17.01
C MET A 269 -0.19 -0.44 16.90
N ASN A 270 0.97 0.15 17.09
CA ASN A 270 2.29 -0.47 16.97
C ASN A 270 2.51 -1.27 15.66
N LYS A 271 1.85 -0.87 14.59
CA LYS A 271 1.97 -1.45 13.24
C LYS A 271 1.59 -0.44 12.18
N ARG A 272 2.21 -0.53 10.99
CA ARG A 272 1.82 0.26 9.83
C ARG A 272 0.54 -0.29 9.20
N ALA A 273 -0.23 0.60 8.61
CA ALA A 273 -1.37 0.29 7.75
C ALA A 273 -1.15 0.95 6.39
N PRO A 274 -0.33 0.35 5.49
CA PRO A 274 0.10 0.96 4.24
C PRO A 274 -1.02 0.90 3.18
N PHE A 275 -2.14 1.57 3.49
CA PHE A 275 -3.29 1.70 2.60
C PHE A 275 -3.37 3.11 2.05
N TRP A 276 -3.79 3.23 0.80
CA TRP A 276 -3.95 4.51 0.12
C TRP A 276 -4.89 5.46 0.88
N SER A 277 -6.03 4.95 1.37
CA SER A 277 -6.98 5.72 2.18
C SER A 277 -6.36 6.26 3.46
N ASN A 278 -5.57 5.43 4.13
CA ASN A 278 -4.88 5.80 5.36
C ASN A 278 -3.82 6.88 5.11
N ALA A 279 -3.07 6.77 4.01
CA ALA A 279 -2.12 7.79 3.60
C ALA A 279 -2.79 9.16 3.35
N VAL A 280 -4.00 9.15 2.76
CA VAL A 280 -4.81 10.36 2.56
C VAL A 280 -5.30 10.93 3.89
N ALA A 281 -5.84 10.10 4.79
CA ALA A 281 -6.34 10.54 6.09
C ALA A 281 -5.21 11.16 6.93
N GLN A 282 -4.09 10.46 7.10
CA GLN A 282 -2.93 10.94 7.84
C GLN A 282 -2.36 12.24 7.25
N ALA A 283 -2.27 12.35 5.93
CA ALA A 283 -1.76 13.57 5.29
C ALA A 283 -2.61 14.80 5.58
N LYS A 284 -3.93 14.67 5.61
CA LYS A 284 -4.85 15.75 5.97
C LYS A 284 -4.67 16.17 7.44
N VAL A 285 -4.60 15.19 8.33
CA VAL A 285 -4.36 15.42 9.75
C VAL A 285 -3.00 16.11 9.96
N ALA A 286 -1.93 15.61 9.35
CA ALA A 286 -0.59 16.18 9.43
C ALA A 286 -0.56 17.64 8.94
N ALA A 287 -1.25 17.94 7.85
CA ALA A 287 -1.34 19.30 7.30
C ALA A 287 -2.05 20.26 8.25
N ALA A 288 -3.20 19.86 8.81
CA ALA A 288 -3.92 20.67 9.80
C ALA A 288 -3.09 20.91 11.06
N SER A 289 -2.45 19.86 11.59
CA SER A 289 -1.59 19.93 12.76
C SER A 289 -0.37 20.81 12.54
N ALA A 290 0.23 20.78 11.34
CA ALA A 290 1.36 21.63 10.97
C ALA A 290 0.98 23.12 10.99
N LEU A 291 -0.29 23.45 10.73
CA LEU A 291 -0.86 24.79 10.84
C LEU A 291 -1.40 25.11 12.24
N ARG A 292 -1.25 24.20 13.21
CA ARG A 292 -1.81 24.29 14.57
C ARG A 292 -3.34 24.42 14.58
N LEU A 293 -4.00 23.86 13.57
CA LEU A 293 -5.46 23.74 13.48
C LEU A 293 -5.92 22.40 14.02
N GLN A 294 -7.17 22.33 14.47
CA GLN A 294 -7.78 21.05 14.84
C GLN A 294 -8.05 20.22 13.58
N PRO A 295 -7.54 18.99 13.49
CA PRO A 295 -7.78 18.13 12.35
C PRO A 295 -9.27 17.78 12.21
N VAL A 296 -9.75 17.69 10.98
CA VAL A 296 -11.08 17.18 10.67
C VAL A 296 -10.98 15.71 10.31
N GLY A 297 -11.42 14.85 11.21
CA GLY A 297 -11.38 13.40 11.03
C GLY A 297 -10.16 12.73 11.70
N PRO A 298 -10.16 11.38 11.73
CA PRO A 298 -9.13 10.59 12.40
C PRO A 298 -7.86 10.47 11.54
N ALA A 299 -6.73 10.21 12.20
CA ALA A 299 -5.44 9.86 11.57
C ALA A 299 -5.40 8.44 10.99
N SER A 300 -6.54 7.77 10.86
CA SER A 300 -6.67 6.45 10.25
C SER A 300 -7.96 6.37 9.45
N ASP A 301 -7.94 5.61 8.37
CA ASP A 301 -9.13 5.28 7.57
C ASP A 301 -9.25 3.76 7.49
N ASP A 302 -10.42 3.25 7.81
CA ASP A 302 -10.76 1.84 7.82
C ASP A 302 -11.22 1.31 6.46
N TYR A 303 -11.16 2.15 5.42
CA TYR A 303 -11.47 1.75 4.05
C TYR A 303 -10.27 1.09 3.37
N PHE A 304 -10.54 -0.07 2.81
CA PHE A 304 -9.61 -0.81 1.98
C PHE A 304 -10.28 -1.33 0.71
N TRP A 305 -9.52 -1.41 -0.39
CA TRP A 305 -10.02 -2.06 -1.61
C TRP A 305 -8.90 -2.77 -2.36
N THR A 306 -9.27 -3.82 -3.10
CA THR A 306 -8.41 -4.47 -4.10
C THR A 306 -9.26 -5.00 -5.26
N GLU A 307 -8.59 -5.28 -6.38
CA GLU A 307 -9.19 -5.93 -7.55
C GLU A 307 -8.32 -7.12 -7.94
N ILE A 308 -8.81 -8.30 -7.67
CA ILE A 308 -8.09 -9.56 -7.91
C ILE A 308 -9.02 -10.59 -8.56
N LEU A 309 -8.48 -11.37 -9.50
CA LEU A 309 -9.18 -12.51 -10.13
C LEU A 309 -10.57 -12.16 -10.66
N GLY A 310 -10.70 -10.94 -11.21
CA GLY A 310 -11.95 -10.43 -11.76
C GLY A 310 -12.97 -9.94 -10.72
N ILE A 311 -12.62 -9.89 -9.44
CA ILE A 311 -13.50 -9.42 -8.37
C ILE A 311 -12.95 -8.14 -7.75
N SER A 312 -13.82 -7.14 -7.57
CA SER A 312 -13.56 -5.97 -6.73
C SER A 312 -13.98 -6.27 -5.29
N ILE A 313 -13.06 -6.12 -4.36
CA ILE A 313 -13.30 -6.29 -2.92
C ILE A 313 -13.11 -4.93 -2.25
N LYS A 314 -14.16 -4.46 -1.57
CA LYS A 314 -14.12 -3.22 -0.77
C LYS A 314 -14.48 -3.56 0.66
N VAL A 315 -13.72 -3.03 1.60
CA VAL A 315 -13.91 -3.26 3.04
C VAL A 315 -14.03 -1.93 3.75
N ILE A 316 -14.95 -1.83 4.69
CA ILE A 316 -15.01 -0.79 5.72
C ILE A 316 -15.01 -1.50 7.07
N GLY A 317 -14.18 -1.04 8.00
CA GLY A 317 -14.13 -1.51 9.39
C GLY A 317 -12.85 -2.26 9.72
N ARG A 318 -12.88 -2.94 10.87
CA ARG A 318 -11.68 -3.55 11.47
C ARG A 318 -11.18 -4.75 10.67
N LEU A 319 -9.89 -4.81 10.43
CA LEU A 319 -9.19 -5.91 9.78
C LEU A 319 -8.00 -6.39 10.64
N PRO A 320 -7.68 -7.69 10.61
CA PRO A 320 -8.39 -8.81 9.94
C PRO A 320 -9.72 -9.16 10.61
N VAL A 321 -10.67 -9.70 9.83
CA VAL A 321 -11.90 -10.26 10.40
C VAL A 321 -11.65 -11.65 11.02
N THR A 322 -12.39 -11.98 12.08
CA THR A 322 -12.31 -13.29 12.74
C THR A 322 -13.60 -14.05 12.59
N GLY A 323 -13.51 -15.36 12.32
CA GLY A 323 -14.67 -16.24 12.15
C GLY A 323 -15.47 -15.97 10.87
N ALA A 324 -16.63 -16.61 10.78
CA ALA A 324 -17.57 -16.42 9.68
C ALA A 324 -18.33 -15.08 9.80
N PRO A 325 -18.81 -14.50 8.70
CA PRO A 325 -19.66 -13.31 8.76
C PRO A 325 -20.98 -13.59 9.48
N THR A 326 -21.47 -12.60 10.21
CA THR A 326 -22.79 -12.67 10.88
C THR A 326 -23.95 -12.47 9.90
N THR A 327 -23.69 -11.87 8.75
CA THR A 327 -24.67 -11.64 7.68
C THR A 327 -24.02 -11.87 6.33
N VAL A 328 -24.72 -12.58 5.45
CA VAL A 328 -24.35 -12.78 4.04
C VAL A 328 -25.58 -12.45 3.19
N GLU A 329 -25.44 -11.48 2.29
CA GLU A 329 -26.42 -11.15 1.26
C GLU A 329 -25.82 -11.43 -0.11
N GLY A 330 -26.55 -12.13 -0.98
CA GLY A 330 -26.04 -12.57 -2.28
C GLY A 330 -25.26 -13.89 -2.17
N SER A 331 -24.39 -14.17 -3.16
CA SER A 331 -23.68 -15.44 -3.30
C SER A 331 -22.20 -15.21 -3.58
N LEU A 332 -21.33 -15.80 -2.76
CA LEU A 332 -19.88 -15.82 -3.00
C LEU A 332 -19.53 -16.63 -4.24
N ALA A 333 -20.27 -17.71 -4.52
CA ALA A 333 -20.08 -18.54 -5.71
C ALA A 333 -20.35 -17.76 -6.99
N ASP A 334 -21.36 -16.89 -6.97
CA ASP A 334 -21.70 -16.03 -8.12
C ASP A 334 -20.78 -14.79 -8.21
N GLY A 335 -19.85 -14.64 -7.27
CA GLY A 335 -18.93 -13.51 -7.21
C GLY A 335 -19.60 -12.18 -6.84
N SER A 336 -20.76 -12.22 -6.17
CA SER A 336 -21.53 -11.03 -5.80
C SER A 336 -22.16 -11.21 -4.42
N ALA A 337 -21.48 -10.75 -3.36
CA ALA A 337 -21.94 -10.87 -1.98
C ALA A 337 -21.61 -9.62 -1.15
N LEU A 338 -22.51 -9.30 -0.22
CA LEU A 338 -22.27 -8.34 0.85
C LEU A 338 -22.16 -9.11 2.17
N LEU A 339 -21.04 -8.99 2.85
CA LEU A 339 -20.72 -9.70 4.08
C LEU A 339 -20.60 -8.70 5.21
N ALA A 340 -21.04 -9.08 6.43
CA ALA A 340 -20.85 -8.25 7.60
C ALA A 340 -20.38 -9.09 8.81
N TRP A 341 -19.45 -8.52 9.59
CA TRP A 341 -19.01 -8.99 10.91
C TRP A 341 -19.38 -7.94 11.93
N ARG A 342 -20.24 -8.27 12.88
CA ARG A 342 -20.68 -7.34 13.92
C ARG A 342 -19.73 -7.38 15.13
N HIS A 343 -19.33 -6.20 15.63
CA HIS A 343 -18.40 -6.00 16.72
C HIS A 343 -19.09 -5.26 17.88
N GLY A 344 -20.12 -5.87 18.51
CA GLY A 344 -20.90 -5.24 19.57
C GLY A 344 -21.99 -4.29 19.07
N ALA A 345 -22.44 -3.35 19.90
CA ALA A 345 -23.57 -2.47 19.59
C ALA A 345 -23.17 -1.37 18.59
N GLY A 346 -23.51 -1.55 17.33
CA GLY A 346 -23.49 -0.49 16.33
C GLY A 346 -22.28 -0.45 15.40
N GLU A 347 -21.24 -1.25 15.59
CA GLU A 347 -20.08 -1.33 14.71
C GLU A 347 -20.05 -2.65 13.92
N ALA A 348 -19.69 -2.60 12.66
CA ALA A 348 -19.45 -3.78 11.84
C ALA A 348 -18.29 -3.58 10.86
N THR A 349 -17.60 -4.68 10.55
CA THR A 349 -16.81 -4.74 9.33
C THR A 349 -17.72 -5.19 8.20
N VAL A 350 -17.78 -4.43 7.12
CA VAL A 350 -18.61 -4.70 5.94
C VAL A 350 -17.72 -4.91 4.73
N VAL A 351 -17.96 -5.99 4.01
CA VAL A 351 -17.22 -6.35 2.79
C VAL A 351 -18.18 -6.44 1.61
N ALA A 352 -17.93 -5.62 0.59
CA ALA A 352 -18.55 -5.77 -0.72
C ALA A 352 -17.63 -6.62 -1.60
N TYR A 353 -18.01 -7.85 -1.84
CA TYR A 353 -17.33 -8.81 -2.70
C TYR A 353 -18.01 -8.84 -4.06
N GLY A 354 -17.41 -8.19 -5.07
CA GLY A 354 -17.97 -8.06 -6.41
C GLY A 354 -19.21 -7.14 -6.53
N VAL A 355 -19.72 -6.63 -5.42
CA VAL A 355 -20.89 -5.77 -5.38
C VAL A 355 -20.51 -4.31 -5.63
N ARG A 356 -21.26 -3.62 -6.50
CA ARG A 356 -21.11 -2.18 -6.70
C ARG A 356 -21.79 -1.41 -5.55
N LYS A 357 -21.00 -0.99 -4.57
CA LYS A 357 -21.44 -0.10 -3.48
C LYS A 357 -20.51 1.11 -3.39
N SER A 358 -21.06 2.27 -3.09
CA SER A 358 -20.26 3.46 -2.77
C SER A 358 -19.62 3.33 -1.38
N ILE A 359 -18.50 4.02 -1.16
CA ILE A 359 -17.83 4.05 0.15
C ILE A 359 -18.79 4.57 1.23
N ALA A 360 -19.55 5.65 0.93
CA ALA A 360 -20.55 6.20 1.84
C ALA A 360 -21.64 5.17 2.20
N GLY A 361 -22.11 4.39 1.21
CA GLY A 361 -23.08 3.31 1.44
C GLY A 361 -22.52 2.19 2.32
N LEU A 362 -21.25 1.81 2.13
CA LEU A 362 -20.59 0.82 3.00
C LEU A 362 -20.40 1.35 4.43
N ARG A 363 -19.99 2.62 4.60
CA ARG A 363 -19.88 3.26 5.92
C ARG A 363 -21.23 3.33 6.63
N SER A 364 -22.30 3.66 5.92
CA SER A 364 -23.66 3.63 6.48
C SER A 364 -24.03 2.24 7.01
N LEU A 365 -23.71 1.18 6.27
CA LEU A 365 -23.98 -0.20 6.69
C LEU A 365 -23.11 -0.61 7.88
N ALA A 366 -21.84 -0.21 7.92
CA ALA A 366 -20.93 -0.50 9.02
C ALA A 366 -21.38 0.14 10.34
N ASN A 367 -21.99 1.33 10.28
CA ASN A 367 -22.49 2.09 11.43
C ASN A 367 -23.98 1.88 11.73
N SER A 368 -24.68 1.00 10.97
CA SER A 368 -26.10 0.78 11.19
C SER A 368 -26.33 -0.08 12.44
N PRO A 369 -27.20 0.36 13.39
CA PRO A 369 -27.60 -0.48 14.50
C PRO A 369 -28.30 -1.74 13.98
N THR A 370 -28.18 -2.84 14.70
CA THR A 370 -28.83 -4.11 14.39
C THR A 370 -30.33 -3.88 14.25
N ARG A 371 -30.87 -4.02 13.04
CA ARG A 371 -32.32 -4.24 12.94
C ARG A 371 -32.57 -5.59 13.61
N SER A 372 -33.11 -5.59 14.83
CA SER A 372 -33.68 -6.81 15.40
C SER A 372 -34.73 -7.29 14.40
N SER A 373 -34.51 -8.46 13.81
CA SER A 373 -35.59 -9.20 13.14
C SER A 373 -36.68 -9.39 14.19
N ARG A 374 -37.70 -8.55 14.14
CA ARG A 374 -38.96 -8.88 14.80
C ARG A 374 -39.48 -10.11 14.05
N ALA A 375 -39.50 -11.21 14.78
CA ALA A 375 -40.16 -12.43 14.41
C ALA A 375 -41.65 -12.20 14.09
#